data_12f484ed60e063e7af39b81c444544c9
#
_entry.id   12f484ed60e063e7af39b81c444544c9
#
_cell.length_a   1.000
_cell.length_b   1.000
_cell.length_c   1.000
_cell.angle_alpha   90.00
_cell.angle_beta   90.00
_cell.angle_gamma   90.00
#
_symmetry.space_group_name_H-M   'P 1'
#
loop_
_entity.id
_entity.type
_entity.pdbx_description
1 polymer ?
#
loop_
_entity_poly.entity_id
_entity_poly.type
_entity_poly.pdbx_seq_one_letter_code
_entity_poly.pdbx_strand_id
1 'polypeptide(L)'
;MNRRGIALIFALLVVLVLSILLSIFFFKSINENNLVNRYVNSVRAFWVAEAGVAEAIKNLPNTYTNDTLGNYYYNATTTTFGSYYNITSIGTVGLPNGGYIRRTVKVVAGTGTVNASKFQYALAAANDLCFGGKGSCNKQATEFIDPDVCNGHPCWVENDTTINFRDLFGYEQSEIEQIARHYNSTNFNASLNNETVWVDVDPDSTLMVTGSLTGRGILIINGSVHFGGTYQFSGIVYVLGTLTARGTFDSYGTVMVASTSDIDNSVNGNPDFYYNTTEITNALNLLANNFVHIVSWRETQ
;
A
#
# COMPACT_ATOMS: atom_id res chain seq x y z
N MET A 1 -76.01 -25.37 45.73
CA MET A 1 -74.94 -25.45 44.76
C MET A 1 -73.91 -26.46 45.25
N ASN A 2 -73.62 -27.46 44.40
CA ASN A 2 -72.76 -28.58 44.81
C ASN A 2 -71.29 -28.08 44.86
N ARG A 3 -70.59 -28.10 46.01
CA ARG A 3 -69.24 -27.60 46.22
C ARG A 3 -68.25 -28.16 45.20
N ARG A 4 -68.50 -29.38 44.68
CA ARG A 4 -67.65 -30.02 43.61
C ARG A 4 -67.82 -29.36 42.26
N GLY A 5 -68.97 -28.78 41.92
CA GLY A 5 -69.16 -28.06 40.66
C GLY A 5 -68.42 -26.72 40.60
N ILE A 6 -68.35 -26.02 41.75
CA ILE A 6 -67.66 -24.73 41.87
C ILE A 6 -66.14 -24.95 41.71
N ALA A 7 -65.54 -25.98 42.28
CA ALA A 7 -64.12 -26.29 42.17
C ALA A 7 -63.76 -26.63 40.73
N LEU A 8 -64.61 -27.34 40.01
CA LEU A 8 -64.37 -27.67 38.57
C LEU A 8 -64.34 -26.40 37.70
N ILE A 9 -65.31 -25.48 37.93
CA ILE A 9 -65.34 -24.21 37.18
C ILE A 9 -64.09 -23.36 37.45
N PHE A 10 -63.67 -23.35 38.74
CA PHE A 10 -62.46 -22.58 39.10
C PHE A 10 -61.17 -23.18 38.50
N ALA A 11 -61.04 -24.51 38.51
CA ALA A 11 -59.91 -25.21 37.84
C ALA A 11 -59.86 -24.92 36.34
N LEU A 12 -61.04 -24.94 35.72
CA LEU A 12 -61.13 -24.66 34.27
C LEU A 12 -60.74 -23.21 33.93
N LEU A 13 -61.15 -22.25 34.78
CA LEU A 13 -60.79 -20.85 34.65
C LEU A 13 -59.30 -20.65 34.84
N VAL A 14 -58.65 -21.29 35.82
CA VAL A 14 -57.21 -21.22 36.02
C VAL A 14 -56.47 -21.82 34.83
N VAL A 15 -56.88 -22.94 34.28
CA VAL A 15 -56.25 -23.54 33.07
C VAL A 15 -56.40 -22.60 31.86
N LEU A 16 -57.55 -21.96 31.69
CA LEU A 16 -57.78 -21.01 30.62
C LEU A 16 -56.85 -19.79 30.75
N VAL A 17 -56.71 -19.20 31.91
CA VAL A 17 -55.81 -18.06 32.15
C VAL A 17 -54.36 -18.46 31.92
N LEU A 18 -53.93 -19.62 32.42
CA LEU A 18 -52.59 -20.13 32.19
C LEU A 18 -52.31 -20.37 30.70
N SER A 19 -53.27 -20.90 29.96
CA SER A 19 -53.13 -21.11 28.49
C SER A 19 -52.96 -19.79 27.74
N ILE A 20 -53.69 -18.76 28.13
CA ILE A 20 -53.53 -17.42 27.53
C ILE A 20 -52.16 -16.85 27.85
N LEU A 21 -51.70 -16.93 29.10
CA LEU A 21 -50.37 -16.43 29.49
C LEU A 21 -49.26 -17.18 28.75
N LEU A 22 -49.30 -18.50 28.65
CA LEU A 22 -48.36 -19.31 27.90
C LEU A 22 -48.32 -18.89 26.43
N SER A 23 -49.46 -18.66 25.80
CA SER A 23 -49.53 -18.19 24.40
C SER A 23 -48.85 -16.85 24.23
N ILE A 24 -49.08 -15.90 25.14
CA ILE A 24 -48.43 -14.57 25.09
C ILE A 24 -46.90 -14.69 25.20
N PHE A 25 -46.43 -15.50 26.17
CA PHE A 25 -44.98 -15.76 26.33
C PHE A 25 -44.37 -16.42 25.10
N PHE A 26 -45.05 -17.36 24.48
CA PHE A 26 -44.60 -18.04 23.29
C PHE A 26 -44.50 -17.09 22.09
N PHE A 27 -45.50 -16.26 21.84
CA PHE A 27 -45.46 -15.24 20.82
C PHE A 27 -44.36 -14.20 21.05
N LYS A 28 -44.16 -13.78 22.30
CA LYS A 28 -43.08 -12.86 22.67
C LYS A 28 -41.72 -13.48 22.37
N SER A 29 -41.47 -14.72 22.77
CA SER A 29 -40.24 -15.46 22.55
C SER A 29 -39.92 -15.62 21.07
N ILE A 30 -40.91 -15.93 20.22
CA ILE A 30 -40.73 -16.03 18.75
C ILE A 30 -40.36 -14.66 18.19
N ASN A 31 -41.01 -13.58 18.60
CA ASN A 31 -40.72 -12.25 18.12
C ASN A 31 -39.31 -11.78 18.52
N GLU A 32 -38.91 -12.04 19.77
CA GLU A 32 -37.57 -11.73 20.27
C GLU A 32 -36.49 -12.51 19.46
N ASN A 33 -36.71 -13.79 19.22
CA ASN A 33 -35.78 -14.62 18.41
C ASN A 33 -35.68 -14.12 16.97
N ASN A 34 -36.78 -13.73 16.35
CA ASN A 34 -36.76 -13.16 15.00
C ASN A 34 -36.04 -11.81 14.98
N LEU A 35 -36.16 -11.00 15.99
CA LEU A 35 -35.50 -9.72 16.13
C LEU A 35 -33.98 -9.90 16.29
N VAL A 36 -33.55 -10.81 17.15
CA VAL A 36 -32.16 -11.18 17.35
C VAL A 36 -31.57 -11.71 16.03
N ASN A 37 -32.25 -12.62 15.35
CA ASN A 37 -31.79 -13.16 14.06
C ASN A 37 -31.63 -12.07 12.99
N ARG A 38 -32.55 -11.13 12.92
CA ARG A 38 -32.45 -9.97 12.00
C ARG A 38 -31.27 -9.09 12.36
N TYR A 39 -31.05 -8.83 13.64
CA TYR A 39 -29.92 -8.04 14.12
C TYR A 39 -28.58 -8.72 13.74
N VAL A 40 -28.42 -10.00 14.08
CA VAL A 40 -27.21 -10.77 13.75
C VAL A 40 -26.94 -10.78 12.26
N ASN A 41 -27.95 -11.02 11.43
CA ASN A 41 -27.77 -11.02 9.97
C ASN A 41 -27.52 -9.61 9.42
N SER A 42 -28.01 -8.57 10.07
CA SER A 42 -27.71 -7.17 9.73
C SER A 42 -26.23 -6.85 10.00
N VAL A 43 -25.70 -7.27 11.15
CA VAL A 43 -24.27 -7.12 11.49
C VAL A 43 -23.40 -7.93 10.52
N ARG A 44 -23.81 -9.14 10.14
CA ARG A 44 -23.12 -9.92 9.12
C ARG A 44 -23.10 -9.20 7.76
N ALA A 45 -24.23 -8.64 7.32
CA ALA A 45 -24.31 -7.91 6.06
C ALA A 45 -23.40 -6.68 6.08
N PHE A 46 -23.27 -6.02 7.23
CA PHE A 46 -22.33 -4.92 7.42
C PHE A 46 -20.86 -5.39 7.23
N TRP A 47 -20.43 -6.45 7.90
CA TRP A 47 -19.08 -6.98 7.74
C TRP A 47 -18.77 -7.48 6.33
N VAL A 48 -19.76 -8.00 5.63
CA VAL A 48 -19.66 -8.39 4.23
C VAL A 48 -19.48 -7.16 3.33
N ALA A 49 -20.17 -6.05 3.63
CA ALA A 49 -19.96 -4.79 2.92
C ALA A 49 -18.55 -4.22 3.17
N GLU A 50 -18.04 -4.28 4.41
CA GLU A 50 -16.68 -3.89 4.75
C GLU A 50 -15.63 -4.73 4.00
N ALA A 51 -15.82 -6.04 3.92
CA ALA A 51 -14.95 -6.90 3.13
C ALA A 51 -14.92 -6.47 1.65
N GLY A 52 -16.07 -6.10 1.08
CA GLY A 52 -16.15 -5.57 -0.27
C GLY A 52 -15.44 -4.23 -0.44
N VAL A 53 -15.43 -3.35 0.56
CA VAL A 53 -14.62 -2.12 0.56
C VAL A 53 -13.14 -2.46 0.54
N ALA A 54 -12.69 -3.37 1.43
CA ALA A 54 -11.29 -3.76 1.50
C ALA A 54 -10.77 -4.36 0.18
N GLU A 55 -11.57 -5.22 -0.45
CA GLU A 55 -11.22 -5.81 -1.74
C GLU A 55 -11.25 -4.77 -2.87
N ALA A 56 -12.18 -3.82 -2.86
CA ALA A 56 -12.21 -2.73 -3.82
C ALA A 56 -10.98 -1.82 -3.70
N ILE A 57 -10.54 -1.50 -2.48
CA ILE A 57 -9.31 -0.74 -2.21
C ILE A 57 -8.09 -1.45 -2.78
N LYS A 58 -7.97 -2.75 -2.55
CA LYS A 58 -6.86 -3.58 -3.05
C LYS A 58 -6.81 -3.64 -4.58
N ASN A 59 -7.96 -3.57 -5.23
CA ASN A 59 -8.09 -3.68 -6.69
C ASN A 59 -8.20 -2.33 -7.40
N LEU A 60 -7.93 -1.21 -6.73
CA LEU A 60 -7.93 0.11 -7.39
C LEU A 60 -6.92 0.13 -8.56
N PRO A 61 -7.24 0.77 -9.68
CA PRO A 61 -8.40 1.64 -9.96
C PRO A 61 -9.63 0.92 -10.56
N ASN A 62 -9.77 -0.38 -10.41
CA ASN A 62 -10.91 -1.12 -10.98
C ASN A 62 -12.24 -0.55 -10.49
N THR A 63 -13.19 -0.41 -11.41
CA THR A 63 -14.49 0.26 -11.15
C THR A 63 -15.52 -0.67 -10.52
N TYR A 64 -15.33 -1.97 -10.57
CA TYR A 64 -16.29 -2.95 -10.08
C TYR A 64 -15.60 -4.17 -9.48
N THR A 65 -16.05 -4.57 -8.31
CA THR A 65 -15.58 -5.76 -7.59
C THR A 65 -16.78 -6.46 -6.97
N ASN A 66 -16.95 -7.75 -7.25
CA ASN A 66 -17.97 -8.57 -6.62
C ASN A 66 -17.40 -9.94 -6.29
N ASP A 67 -17.78 -10.47 -5.14
CA ASP A 67 -17.40 -11.82 -4.74
C ASP A 67 -18.28 -12.31 -3.60
N THR A 68 -18.03 -13.54 -3.17
CA THR A 68 -18.69 -14.20 -2.06
C THR A 68 -17.74 -14.39 -0.88
N LEU A 69 -18.24 -14.11 0.31
CA LEU A 69 -17.55 -14.42 1.57
C LEU A 69 -18.31 -15.59 2.23
N GLY A 70 -17.91 -16.83 1.92
CA GLY A 70 -18.66 -18.01 2.28
C GLY A 70 -20.03 -18.05 1.60
N ASN A 71 -21.11 -18.01 2.40
CA ASN A 71 -22.50 -17.99 1.90
C ASN A 71 -23.08 -16.57 1.74
N TYR A 72 -22.25 -15.55 1.88
CA TYR A 72 -22.65 -14.15 1.80
C TYR A 72 -22.09 -13.51 0.53
N TYR A 73 -22.69 -12.45 0.06
CA TYR A 73 -22.35 -11.81 -1.18
C TYR A 73 -22.12 -10.31 -1.00
N TYR A 74 -21.08 -9.77 -1.60
CA TYR A 74 -20.89 -8.33 -1.70
C TYR A 74 -20.77 -7.86 -3.15
N ASN A 75 -21.11 -6.60 -3.34
CA ASN A 75 -20.96 -5.88 -4.59
C ASN A 75 -20.40 -4.50 -4.26
N ALA A 76 -19.19 -4.22 -4.75
CA ALA A 76 -18.55 -2.94 -4.57
C ALA A 76 -18.37 -2.24 -5.92
N THR A 77 -18.72 -0.96 -5.97
CA THR A 77 -18.51 -0.09 -7.12
C THR A 77 -17.59 1.05 -6.73
N THR A 78 -16.64 1.36 -7.61
CA THR A 78 -15.68 2.43 -7.44
C THR A 78 -15.88 3.47 -8.53
N THR A 79 -15.93 4.75 -8.15
CA THR A 79 -15.96 5.89 -9.09
C THR A 79 -14.84 6.84 -8.74
N THR A 80 -14.09 7.30 -9.75
CA THR A 80 -12.99 8.24 -9.58
C THR A 80 -13.48 9.69 -9.56
N PHE A 81 -12.90 10.50 -8.69
CA PHE A 81 -13.11 11.94 -8.64
C PHE A 81 -11.79 12.64 -8.27
N GLY A 82 -11.06 13.11 -9.28
CA GLY A 82 -9.71 13.64 -9.10
C GLY A 82 -8.78 12.57 -8.52
N SER A 83 -8.12 12.88 -7.41
CA SER A 83 -7.24 11.96 -6.67
C SER A 83 -7.98 11.08 -5.66
N TYR A 84 -9.31 11.06 -5.71
CA TYR A 84 -10.13 10.31 -4.77
C TYR A 84 -10.95 9.24 -5.47
N TYR A 85 -11.25 8.19 -4.74
CA TYR A 85 -12.12 7.10 -5.14
C TYR A 85 -13.34 7.04 -4.21
N ASN A 86 -14.52 7.15 -4.76
CA ASN A 86 -15.75 6.90 -4.02
C ASN A 86 -16.11 5.42 -4.17
N ILE A 87 -15.99 4.68 -3.12
CA ILE A 87 -16.29 3.25 -3.07
C ILE A 87 -17.64 3.07 -2.38
N THR A 88 -18.54 2.38 -3.04
CA THR A 88 -19.84 1.99 -2.47
C THR A 88 -19.93 0.47 -2.49
N SER A 89 -19.98 -0.14 -1.33
CA SER A 89 -20.10 -1.60 -1.18
C SER A 89 -21.41 -1.98 -0.51
N ILE A 90 -22.09 -2.99 -1.07
CA ILE A 90 -23.35 -3.52 -0.58
C ILE A 90 -23.12 -4.98 -0.16
N GLY A 91 -23.18 -5.25 1.14
CA GLY A 91 -23.18 -6.60 1.69
C GLY A 91 -24.60 -7.15 1.75
N THR A 92 -24.78 -8.38 1.32
CA THR A 92 -26.07 -9.07 1.25
C THR A 92 -26.01 -10.42 1.98
N VAL A 93 -26.96 -10.65 2.87
CA VAL A 93 -27.13 -11.90 3.60
C VAL A 93 -28.53 -12.45 3.33
N GLY A 94 -28.59 -13.69 2.86
CA GLY A 94 -29.85 -14.39 2.65
C GLY A 94 -30.48 -14.84 3.98
N LEU A 95 -31.80 -14.75 4.07
CA LEU A 95 -32.58 -15.27 5.19
C LEU A 95 -33.17 -16.63 4.85
N PRO A 96 -33.39 -17.51 5.84
CA PRO A 96 -33.96 -18.84 5.63
C PRO A 96 -35.34 -18.87 4.95
N ASN A 97 -36.07 -17.76 5.08
CA ASN A 97 -37.41 -17.59 4.49
C ASN A 97 -37.40 -16.93 3.10
N GLY A 98 -36.23 -16.89 2.42
CA GLY A 98 -36.08 -16.37 1.07
C GLY A 98 -35.95 -14.84 0.96
N GLY A 99 -35.91 -14.12 2.08
CA GLY A 99 -35.62 -12.69 2.11
C GLY A 99 -34.11 -12.39 2.14
N TYR A 100 -33.77 -11.10 2.04
CA TYR A 100 -32.38 -10.62 2.12
C TYR A 100 -32.29 -9.46 3.10
N ILE A 101 -31.16 -9.39 3.80
CA ILE A 101 -30.74 -8.19 4.53
C ILE A 101 -29.56 -7.60 3.79
N ARG A 102 -29.61 -6.30 3.54
CA ARG A 102 -28.55 -5.54 2.87
C ARG A 102 -28.06 -4.43 3.77
N ARG A 103 -26.76 -4.19 3.72
CA ARG A 103 -26.10 -3.02 4.33
C ARG A 103 -25.18 -2.39 3.28
N THR A 104 -25.14 -1.07 3.28
CA THR A 104 -24.30 -0.32 2.36
C THR A 104 -23.27 0.47 3.14
N VAL A 105 -22.01 0.32 2.75
CA VAL A 105 -20.90 1.12 3.24
C VAL A 105 -20.38 1.98 2.11
N LYS A 106 -20.18 3.26 2.39
CA LYS A 106 -19.60 4.23 1.47
C LYS A 106 -18.31 4.76 2.05
N VAL A 107 -17.27 4.69 1.26
CA VAL A 107 -15.92 5.14 1.63
C VAL A 107 -15.40 6.08 0.56
N VAL A 108 -14.78 7.16 0.97
CA VAL A 108 -13.93 7.98 0.11
C VAL A 108 -12.50 7.62 0.45
N ALA A 109 -11.81 7.04 -0.52
CA ALA A 109 -10.40 6.70 -0.41
C ALA A 109 -9.58 7.70 -1.24
N GLY A 110 -8.50 8.21 -0.68
CA GLY A 110 -7.52 9.04 -1.38
C GLY A 110 -6.30 8.19 -1.69
N THR A 111 -5.75 8.33 -2.90
CA THR A 111 -4.40 7.83 -3.17
C THR A 111 -3.38 8.82 -2.63
N GLY A 112 -2.26 8.30 -2.14
CA GLY A 112 -1.12 9.13 -1.80
C GLY A 112 -0.66 9.93 -3.02
N THR A 113 -0.38 11.20 -2.83
CA THR A 113 0.23 12.02 -3.89
C THR A 113 1.73 12.01 -3.69
N VAL A 114 2.45 11.37 -4.59
CA VAL A 114 3.91 11.48 -4.64
C VAL A 114 4.28 12.47 -5.73
N ASN A 115 5.13 13.43 -5.40
CA ASN A 115 5.46 14.52 -6.31
C ASN A 115 6.75 14.23 -7.09
N ALA A 116 6.61 13.83 -8.35
CA ALA A 116 7.74 13.57 -9.23
C ALA A 116 8.67 14.80 -9.42
N SER A 117 8.17 16.02 -9.19
CA SER A 117 8.98 17.24 -9.32
C SER A 117 10.06 17.38 -8.23
N LYS A 118 10.03 16.52 -7.20
CA LYS A 118 11.11 16.45 -6.20
C LYS A 118 12.34 15.69 -6.70
N PHE A 119 12.18 14.86 -7.69
CA PHE A 119 13.26 14.08 -8.31
C PHE A 119 13.74 14.80 -9.57
N GLN A 120 14.61 15.78 -9.41
CA GLN A 120 15.01 16.70 -10.49
C GLN A 120 16.33 16.31 -11.16
N TYR A 121 17.05 15.33 -10.61
CA TYR A 121 18.40 14.98 -11.04
C TYR A 121 18.49 13.52 -11.47
N ALA A 122 19.37 13.21 -12.40
CA ALA A 122 19.73 11.84 -12.73
C ALA A 122 20.53 11.19 -11.60
N LEU A 123 21.41 11.99 -10.95
CA LEU A 123 22.20 11.60 -9.81
C LEU A 123 22.24 12.75 -8.80
N ALA A 124 21.90 12.47 -7.55
CA ALA A 124 21.96 13.46 -6.48
C ALA A 124 22.55 12.86 -5.20
N ALA A 125 23.39 13.60 -4.49
CA ALA A 125 23.98 13.19 -3.23
C ALA A 125 23.92 14.29 -2.21
N ALA A 126 23.63 13.93 -0.95
CA ALA A 126 23.66 14.84 0.19
C ALA A 126 25.09 15.28 0.56
N ASN A 127 26.07 14.47 0.18
CA ASN A 127 27.51 14.74 0.37
C ASN A 127 28.23 14.80 -0.98
N ASP A 128 29.55 14.92 -0.95
CA ASP A 128 30.42 15.00 -2.13
C ASP A 128 30.26 13.80 -3.06
N LEU A 129 30.30 14.06 -4.37
CA LEU A 129 30.39 13.06 -5.43
C LEU A 129 31.81 13.07 -6.01
N CYS A 130 32.43 11.90 -6.03
CA CYS A 130 33.74 11.72 -6.61
C CYS A 130 33.66 10.93 -7.91
N PHE A 131 33.86 11.58 -9.02
CA PHE A 131 33.94 10.95 -10.34
C PHE A 131 35.37 10.55 -10.65
N GLY A 132 35.60 9.27 -10.97
CA GLY A 132 36.93 8.74 -11.30
C GLY A 132 37.50 7.78 -10.26
N GLY A 133 36.77 7.52 -9.17
CA GLY A 133 37.11 6.56 -8.11
C GLY A 133 37.75 7.20 -6.88
N LYS A 134 37.65 6.48 -5.78
CA LYS A 134 38.08 6.94 -4.45
C LYS A 134 39.52 7.46 -4.46
N GLY A 135 39.67 8.71 -4.10
CA GLY A 135 40.99 9.39 -3.98
C GLY A 135 41.55 10.02 -5.26
N SER A 136 40.85 9.95 -6.39
CA SER A 136 41.34 10.58 -7.63
C SER A 136 40.38 11.58 -8.27
N CYS A 137 39.10 11.66 -7.91
CA CYS A 137 38.08 12.64 -8.34
C CYS A 137 38.47 13.51 -9.58
N ASN A 138 39.02 12.88 -10.61
CA ASN A 138 39.67 13.53 -11.70
C ASN A 138 38.88 13.49 -13.02
N LYS A 139 37.70 12.88 -13.00
CA LYS A 139 36.80 12.83 -14.14
C LYS A 139 35.67 13.83 -13.95
N GLN A 140 35.10 14.28 -15.07
CA GLN A 140 33.98 15.19 -15.07
C GLN A 140 32.67 14.42 -15.02
N ALA A 141 31.65 14.97 -14.34
CA ALA A 141 30.32 14.38 -14.27
C ALA A 141 29.70 14.11 -15.64
N THR A 142 30.00 14.93 -16.64
CA THR A 142 29.55 14.79 -18.04
C THR A 142 30.08 13.54 -18.76
N GLU A 143 31.09 12.86 -18.21
CA GLU A 143 31.50 11.55 -18.70
C GLU A 143 30.55 10.41 -18.33
N PHE A 144 29.65 10.63 -17.36
CA PHE A 144 28.76 9.63 -16.77
C PHE A 144 27.28 10.02 -16.85
N ILE A 145 27.00 11.28 -17.15
CA ILE A 145 25.65 11.83 -17.12
C ILE A 145 25.44 12.59 -18.44
N ASP A 146 24.44 12.15 -19.21
CA ASP A 146 24.08 12.82 -20.46
C ASP A 146 23.40 14.16 -20.17
N PRO A 147 24.04 15.31 -20.52
CA PRO A 147 23.48 16.63 -20.27
C PRO A 147 22.24 16.94 -21.09
N ASP A 148 22.07 16.29 -22.25
CA ASP A 148 21.00 16.60 -23.20
C ASP A 148 19.62 16.11 -22.72
N VAL A 149 19.60 15.20 -21.76
CA VAL A 149 18.36 14.57 -21.24
C VAL A 149 17.72 15.38 -20.11
N CYS A 150 18.40 16.37 -19.55
CA CYS A 150 17.97 17.08 -18.34
C CYS A 150 17.25 18.41 -18.59
N ASN A 151 16.72 18.66 -19.79
CA ASN A 151 15.89 19.83 -20.13
C ASN A 151 16.43 21.19 -19.62
N GLY A 152 17.76 21.39 -19.65
CA GLY A 152 18.40 22.64 -19.24
C GLY A 152 18.63 22.80 -17.74
N HIS A 153 18.36 21.78 -16.93
CA HIS A 153 18.76 21.73 -15.51
C HIS A 153 20.06 20.95 -15.35
N PRO A 154 20.86 21.21 -14.28
CA PRO A 154 21.98 20.35 -13.98
C PRO A 154 21.49 18.92 -13.73
N CYS A 155 22.04 17.95 -14.45
CA CYS A 155 21.63 16.56 -14.34
C CYS A 155 22.07 15.90 -13.03
N TRP A 156 22.96 16.54 -12.30
CA TRP A 156 23.49 16.05 -11.04
C TRP A 156 23.65 17.17 -10.03
N VAL A 157 23.66 16.80 -8.76
CA VAL A 157 23.89 17.69 -7.62
C VAL A 157 24.66 16.96 -6.53
N GLU A 158 25.58 17.64 -5.90
CA GLU A 158 26.28 17.20 -4.69
C GLU A 158 26.11 18.21 -3.55
N ASN A 159 26.38 17.79 -2.33
CA ASN A 159 26.25 18.62 -1.14
C ASN A 159 24.82 19.19 -0.94
N ASP A 160 23.80 18.47 -1.42
CA ASP A 160 22.40 18.85 -1.27
C ASP A 160 21.81 18.27 0.01
N THR A 161 21.91 19.02 1.10
CA THR A 161 21.36 18.65 2.39
C THR A 161 19.82 18.58 2.43
N THR A 162 19.15 18.95 1.34
CA THR A 162 17.68 18.84 1.23
C THR A 162 17.24 17.45 0.79
N ILE A 163 18.17 16.56 0.39
CA ILE A 163 17.89 15.17 0.05
C ILE A 163 17.52 14.42 1.33
N ASN A 164 16.23 14.34 1.60
CA ASN A 164 15.73 13.59 2.72
C ASN A 164 14.53 12.73 2.29
N PHE A 165 14.43 11.56 2.87
CA PHE A 165 13.50 10.52 2.46
C PHE A 165 12.05 11.00 2.46
N ARG A 166 11.63 11.64 3.57
CA ARG A 166 10.25 12.12 3.72
C ARG A 166 9.90 13.23 2.73
N ASP A 167 10.82 14.15 2.48
CA ASP A 167 10.59 15.25 1.54
C ASP A 167 10.49 14.78 0.10
N LEU A 168 11.23 13.71 -0.25
CA LEU A 168 11.21 13.12 -1.58
C LEU A 168 9.96 12.25 -1.81
N PHE A 169 9.70 11.32 -0.92
CA PHE A 169 8.64 10.32 -1.09
C PHE A 169 7.30 10.75 -0.49
N GLY A 170 7.28 11.73 0.41
CA GLY A 170 6.07 12.14 1.13
C GLY A 170 5.63 11.19 2.25
N TYR A 171 6.41 10.15 2.53
CA TYR A 171 6.14 9.09 3.51
C TYR A 171 7.35 8.89 4.42
N GLU A 172 7.11 8.35 5.61
CA GLU A 172 8.20 7.92 6.49
C GLU A 172 8.88 6.65 5.97
N GLN A 173 10.13 6.44 6.32
CA GLN A 173 10.88 5.22 5.95
C GLN A 173 10.14 3.96 6.39
N SER A 174 9.63 3.92 7.62
CA SER A 174 8.91 2.79 8.19
C SER A 174 7.58 2.48 7.47
N GLU A 175 6.96 3.46 6.83
CA GLU A 175 5.74 3.26 6.07
C GLU A 175 6.05 2.56 4.73
N ILE A 176 7.08 3.03 4.03
CA ILE A 176 7.50 2.41 2.76
C ILE A 176 8.10 1.02 3.02
N GLU A 177 8.86 0.86 4.08
CA GLU A 177 9.42 -0.41 4.51
C GLU A 177 8.32 -1.48 4.67
N GLN A 178 7.19 -1.16 5.30
CA GLN A 178 6.08 -2.11 5.51
C GLN A 178 5.45 -2.65 4.23
N ILE A 179 5.46 -1.88 3.13
CA ILE A 179 4.85 -2.28 1.86
C ILE A 179 5.88 -2.82 0.85
N ALA A 180 7.16 -2.57 1.10
CA ALA A 180 8.23 -2.99 0.22
C ALA A 180 8.48 -4.51 0.35
N ARG A 181 9.00 -5.11 -0.71
CA ARG A 181 9.54 -6.46 -0.64
C ARG A 181 10.93 -6.42 -0.02
N HIS A 182 11.11 -7.17 1.08
CA HIS A 182 12.34 -7.15 1.85
C HIS A 182 13.40 -8.12 1.34
N TYR A 183 14.63 -7.62 1.33
CA TYR A 183 15.86 -8.38 1.15
C TYR A 183 16.90 -7.97 2.20
N ASN A 184 17.88 -8.80 2.39
CA ASN A 184 19.11 -8.47 3.12
C ASN A 184 20.33 -8.55 2.19
N SER A 185 21.48 -8.12 2.67
CA SER A 185 22.72 -8.09 1.90
C SER A 185 23.16 -9.46 1.36
N THR A 186 22.68 -10.56 1.94
CA THR A 186 23.08 -11.92 1.53
C THR A 186 22.14 -12.55 0.50
N ASN A 187 20.88 -12.13 0.42
CA ASN A 187 19.88 -12.72 -0.46
C ASN A 187 19.38 -11.78 -1.58
N PHE A 188 19.91 -10.56 -1.64
CA PHE A 188 19.61 -9.63 -2.71
C PHE A 188 20.27 -10.10 -4.02
N ASN A 189 19.50 -10.78 -4.83
CA ASN A 189 19.93 -11.30 -6.16
C ASN A 189 18.74 -11.31 -7.13
N ALA A 190 17.85 -10.35 -6.99
CA ALA A 190 16.58 -10.40 -7.72
C ALA A 190 16.56 -9.44 -8.89
N SER A 191 16.03 -9.90 -10.03
CA SER A 191 15.48 -9.02 -11.03
C SER A 191 14.21 -8.38 -10.46
N LEU A 192 14.17 -7.07 -10.35
CA LEU A 192 13.01 -6.33 -9.87
C LEU A 192 12.01 -6.13 -11.00
N ASN A 193 10.76 -6.51 -10.76
CA ASN A 193 9.73 -6.42 -11.77
C ASN A 193 8.62 -5.46 -11.35
N ASN A 194 8.89 -4.16 -11.52
CA ASN A 194 7.93 -3.09 -11.24
C ASN A 194 7.38 -3.15 -9.81
N GLU A 195 8.27 -3.18 -8.85
CA GLU A 195 7.98 -3.33 -7.43
C GLU A 195 8.80 -2.34 -6.58
N THR A 196 8.36 -2.14 -5.33
CA THR A 196 9.13 -1.43 -4.33
C THR A 196 9.91 -2.45 -3.51
N VAL A 197 11.23 -2.29 -3.47
CA VAL A 197 12.15 -3.19 -2.78
C VAL A 197 12.93 -2.43 -1.73
N TRP A 198 13.02 -3.02 -0.55
CA TRP A 198 13.83 -2.57 0.56
C TRP A 198 14.94 -3.58 0.85
N VAL A 199 16.19 -3.12 0.87
CA VAL A 199 17.34 -3.97 1.16
C VAL A 199 18.01 -3.49 2.43
N ASP A 200 18.00 -4.33 3.47
CA ASP A 200 18.74 -4.07 4.71
C ASP A 200 20.18 -4.51 4.56
N VAL A 201 21.08 -3.59 4.84
CA VAL A 201 22.52 -3.84 4.84
C VAL A 201 23.03 -3.71 6.27
N ASP A 202 23.78 -4.71 6.74
CA ASP A 202 24.36 -4.66 8.08
C ASP A 202 25.22 -3.40 8.26
N PRO A 203 25.20 -2.73 9.42
CA PRO A 203 25.82 -1.42 9.63
C PRO A 203 27.31 -1.34 9.26
N ASP A 204 28.05 -2.43 9.46
CA ASP A 204 29.50 -2.53 9.21
C ASP A 204 29.82 -3.20 7.85
N SER A 205 28.81 -3.41 7.00
CA SER A 205 28.98 -4.09 5.73
C SER A 205 28.60 -3.20 4.53
N THR A 206 28.90 -3.69 3.34
CA THR A 206 28.50 -3.06 2.08
C THR A 206 27.82 -4.10 1.21
N LEU A 207 26.67 -3.77 0.69
CA LEU A 207 25.98 -4.60 -0.29
C LEU A 207 26.81 -4.68 -1.56
N MET A 208 27.27 -5.87 -1.91
CA MET A 208 28.08 -6.11 -3.12
C MET A 208 27.19 -6.62 -4.26
N VAL A 209 26.93 -5.79 -5.26
CA VAL A 209 26.18 -6.18 -6.45
C VAL A 209 27.19 -6.39 -7.59
N THR A 210 27.65 -7.64 -7.79
CA THR A 210 28.72 -7.98 -8.72
C THR A 210 28.24 -8.76 -9.95
N GLY A 211 26.99 -9.21 -9.95
CA GLY A 211 26.37 -9.92 -11.08
C GLY A 211 25.65 -9.01 -12.07
N SER A 212 24.87 -9.63 -12.96
CA SER A 212 23.95 -8.89 -13.83
C SER A 212 22.62 -8.72 -13.11
N LEU A 213 22.19 -7.49 -12.93
CA LEU A 213 20.91 -7.15 -12.33
C LEU A 213 20.14 -6.23 -13.28
N THR A 214 18.93 -6.62 -13.62
CA THR A 214 18.02 -5.77 -14.40
C THR A 214 16.76 -5.54 -13.59
N GLY A 215 16.27 -4.31 -13.56
CA GLY A 215 15.12 -4.00 -12.72
C GLY A 215 14.34 -2.77 -13.12
N ARG A 216 13.12 -2.69 -12.58
CA ARG A 216 12.25 -1.52 -12.68
C ARG A 216 11.49 -1.34 -11.37
N GLY A 217 11.24 -0.07 -10.99
CA GLY A 217 10.45 0.30 -9.84
C GLY A 217 11.20 1.20 -8.86
N ILE A 218 11.12 0.91 -7.57
CA ILE A 218 11.83 1.63 -6.51
C ILE A 218 12.75 0.66 -5.78
N LEU A 219 14.04 0.97 -5.75
CA LEU A 219 15.03 0.25 -4.98
C LEU A 219 15.56 1.16 -3.86
N ILE A 220 15.27 0.78 -2.62
CA ILE A 220 15.78 1.46 -1.43
C ILE A 220 16.81 0.57 -0.76
N ILE A 221 18.00 1.11 -0.53
CA ILE A 221 19.11 0.42 0.10
C ILE A 221 19.39 1.10 1.44
N ASN A 222 19.01 0.42 2.52
CA ASN A 222 19.25 0.87 3.88
C ASN A 222 20.67 0.50 4.31
N GLY A 223 21.65 1.26 3.83
CA GLY A 223 23.06 1.08 4.08
C GLY A 223 23.91 1.40 2.85
N SER A 224 25.16 0.95 2.88
CA SER A 224 26.12 1.22 1.79
C SER A 224 26.06 0.17 0.70
N VAL A 225 26.30 0.58 -0.56
CA VAL A 225 26.27 -0.31 -1.72
C VAL A 225 27.45 -0.10 -2.66
N HIS A 226 27.94 -1.20 -3.20
CA HIS A 226 28.92 -1.24 -4.27
C HIS A 226 28.36 -1.98 -5.49
N PHE A 227 28.08 -1.25 -6.56
CA PHE A 227 27.72 -1.80 -7.88
C PHE A 227 28.97 -2.04 -8.70
N GLY A 228 29.37 -3.30 -8.82
CA GLY A 228 30.62 -3.71 -9.49
C GLY A 228 30.42 -4.54 -10.76
N GLY A 229 29.18 -4.92 -11.08
CA GLY A 229 28.80 -5.74 -12.22
C GLY A 229 28.13 -4.97 -13.34
N THR A 230 27.23 -5.66 -14.06
CA THR A 230 26.34 -5.03 -15.05
C THR A 230 24.98 -4.83 -14.41
N TYR A 231 24.57 -3.60 -14.26
CA TYR A 231 23.30 -3.23 -13.64
C TYR A 231 22.53 -2.29 -14.56
N GLN A 232 21.27 -2.63 -14.82
CA GLN A 232 20.37 -1.78 -15.60
C GLN A 232 19.06 -1.61 -14.83
N PHE A 233 18.73 -0.38 -14.46
CA PHE A 233 17.57 -0.10 -13.67
C PHE A 233 16.74 1.08 -14.22
N SER A 234 15.40 0.90 -14.20
CA SER A 234 14.46 1.95 -14.62
C SER A 234 13.60 2.36 -13.42
N GLY A 235 13.67 3.62 -13.01
CA GLY A 235 12.89 4.16 -11.90
C GLY A 235 13.72 4.92 -10.89
N ILE A 236 13.57 4.59 -9.61
CA ILE A 236 14.21 5.31 -8.49
C ILE A 236 15.12 4.37 -7.71
N VAL A 237 16.40 4.73 -7.59
CA VAL A 237 17.33 4.11 -6.65
C VAL A 237 17.59 5.11 -5.52
N TYR A 238 17.33 4.71 -4.28
CA TYR A 238 17.59 5.53 -3.10
C TYR A 238 18.53 4.80 -2.15
N VAL A 239 19.69 5.40 -1.85
CA VAL A 239 20.72 4.83 -0.99
C VAL A 239 20.83 5.65 0.27
N LEU A 240 20.57 5.04 1.43
CA LEU A 240 20.69 5.69 2.74
C LEU A 240 22.13 5.81 3.23
N GLY A 241 22.99 4.90 2.77
CA GLY A 241 24.43 4.94 3.05
C GLY A 241 25.25 5.47 1.87
N THR A 242 26.43 4.90 1.68
CA THR A 242 27.37 5.28 0.62
C THR A 242 27.10 4.54 -0.69
N LEU A 243 27.16 5.25 -1.80
CA LEU A 243 27.14 4.64 -3.13
C LEU A 243 28.56 4.54 -3.70
N THR A 244 28.93 3.36 -4.15
CA THR A 244 30.08 3.13 -5.03
C THR A 244 29.60 2.46 -6.31
N ALA A 245 29.69 3.14 -7.44
CA ALA A 245 29.35 2.59 -8.75
C ALA A 245 30.62 2.36 -9.56
N ARG A 246 30.89 1.10 -9.91
CA ARG A 246 31.97 0.67 -10.78
C ARG A 246 31.45 -0.39 -11.73
N GLY A 247 32.02 -0.48 -12.91
CA GLY A 247 31.48 -1.37 -13.95
C GLY A 247 30.43 -0.69 -14.80
N THR A 248 29.49 -1.43 -15.35
CA THR A 248 28.38 -0.88 -16.16
C THR A 248 27.16 -0.75 -15.28
N PHE A 249 26.81 0.47 -14.93
CA PHE A 249 25.63 0.80 -14.14
C PHE A 249 24.76 1.80 -14.90
N ASP A 250 23.76 1.30 -15.60
CA ASP A 250 22.84 2.13 -16.38
C ASP A 250 21.58 2.40 -15.59
N SER A 251 21.36 3.64 -15.21
CA SER A 251 20.15 4.08 -14.52
C SER A 251 19.28 4.95 -15.42
N TYR A 252 18.04 4.52 -15.65
CA TYR A 252 17.00 5.28 -16.36
C TYR A 252 15.97 5.80 -15.36
N GLY A 253 16.16 7.02 -14.92
CA GLY A 253 15.32 7.65 -13.91
C GLY A 253 16.10 8.55 -12.98
N THR A 254 16.29 8.15 -11.72
CA THR A 254 17.08 8.91 -10.75
C THR A 254 17.78 8.01 -9.74
N VAL A 255 18.96 8.43 -9.33
CA VAL A 255 19.70 7.84 -8.20
C VAL A 255 19.92 8.92 -7.14
N MET A 256 19.46 8.67 -5.94
CA MET A 256 19.54 9.57 -4.81
C MET A 256 20.37 8.93 -3.69
N VAL A 257 21.33 9.67 -3.15
CA VAL A 257 22.20 9.20 -2.08
C VAL A 257 22.07 10.14 -0.88
N ALA A 258 21.48 9.65 0.20
CA ALA A 258 21.19 10.43 1.41
C ALA A 258 22.17 10.15 2.56
N SER A 259 23.44 9.93 2.24
CA SER A 259 24.44 9.69 3.27
C SER A 259 24.59 10.90 4.20
N THR A 260 24.56 10.64 5.50
CA THR A 260 24.82 11.65 6.57
C THR A 260 26.25 11.62 7.07
N SER A 261 27.12 10.74 6.54
CA SER A 261 28.52 10.60 6.95
C SER A 261 29.47 11.20 5.90
N ASP A 262 30.66 11.64 6.33
CA ASP A 262 31.74 12.18 5.50
C ASP A 262 32.40 11.11 4.59
N ILE A 263 31.59 10.23 4.00
CA ILE A 263 32.08 9.16 3.16
C ILE A 263 31.84 9.54 1.70
N ASP A 264 32.90 9.63 0.93
CA ASP A 264 32.84 9.96 -0.49
C ASP A 264 32.09 8.89 -1.28
N ASN A 265 31.08 9.32 -2.01
CA ASN A 265 30.46 8.50 -3.03
C ASN A 265 31.40 8.47 -4.24
N SER A 266 31.60 7.32 -4.86
CA SER A 266 32.51 7.20 -6.00
C SER A 266 31.84 6.57 -7.21
N VAL A 267 32.01 7.23 -8.36
CA VAL A 267 31.54 6.76 -9.67
C VAL A 267 32.77 6.51 -10.54
N ASN A 268 32.94 5.28 -11.00
CA ASN A 268 34.08 4.87 -11.83
C ASN A 268 33.67 3.71 -12.74
N GLY A 269 34.33 3.52 -13.85
CA GLY A 269 33.96 2.51 -14.85
C GLY A 269 33.19 3.14 -16.00
N ASN A 270 32.09 2.52 -16.43
CA ASN A 270 31.15 3.03 -17.43
C ASN A 270 29.70 3.06 -16.88
N PRO A 271 29.44 3.71 -15.75
CA PRO A 271 28.07 3.93 -15.32
C PRO A 271 27.46 5.10 -16.09
N ASP A 272 26.24 4.91 -16.57
CA ASP A 272 25.48 5.93 -17.28
C ASP A 272 24.19 6.26 -16.51
N PHE A 273 23.99 7.53 -16.21
CA PHE A 273 22.82 8.03 -15.49
C PHE A 273 21.95 8.87 -16.42
N TYR A 274 20.79 8.33 -16.78
CA TYR A 274 19.82 8.98 -17.66
C TYR A 274 18.63 9.47 -16.84
N TYR A 275 18.44 10.79 -16.78
CA TYR A 275 17.24 11.35 -16.18
C TYR A 275 16.00 11.02 -17.01
N ASN A 276 15.00 10.37 -16.40
CA ASN A 276 13.78 9.98 -17.09
C ASN A 276 12.55 10.17 -16.21
N THR A 277 11.81 11.26 -16.45
CA THR A 277 10.60 11.61 -15.70
C THR A 277 9.49 10.58 -15.82
N THR A 278 9.39 9.88 -16.95
CA THR A 278 8.38 8.84 -17.16
C THR A 278 8.65 7.65 -16.25
N GLU A 279 9.89 7.18 -16.19
CA GLU A 279 10.26 6.05 -15.33
C GLU A 279 10.17 6.42 -13.85
N ILE A 280 10.52 7.65 -13.47
CA ILE A 280 10.32 8.18 -12.12
C ILE A 280 8.83 8.18 -11.76
N THR A 281 7.97 8.71 -12.64
CA THR A 281 6.52 8.76 -12.43
C THR A 281 5.92 7.36 -12.31
N ASN A 282 6.34 6.42 -13.17
CA ASN A 282 5.90 5.02 -13.11
C ASN A 282 6.28 4.38 -11.78
N ALA A 283 7.50 4.60 -11.31
CA ALA A 283 7.96 4.11 -10.01
C ALA A 283 7.15 4.71 -8.85
N LEU A 284 6.93 6.02 -8.85
CA LEU A 284 6.16 6.70 -7.81
C LEU A 284 4.68 6.26 -7.78
N ASN A 285 4.10 5.90 -8.92
CA ASN A 285 2.74 5.36 -8.97
C ASN A 285 2.62 4.01 -8.22
N LEU A 286 3.71 3.25 -8.08
CA LEU A 286 3.71 2.04 -7.24
C LEU A 286 3.45 2.39 -5.77
N LEU A 287 4.05 3.46 -5.26
CA LEU A 287 3.80 3.94 -3.90
C LEU A 287 2.38 4.51 -3.78
N ALA A 288 1.97 5.37 -4.69
CA ALA A 288 0.65 5.99 -4.66
C ALA A 288 -0.48 4.94 -4.63
N ASN A 289 -0.35 3.85 -5.36
CA ASN A 289 -1.32 2.76 -5.37
C ASN A 289 -1.31 1.91 -4.08
N ASN A 290 -0.19 1.84 -3.38
CA ASN A 290 -0.05 1.11 -2.13
C ASN A 290 -0.50 1.93 -0.91
N PHE A 291 -0.43 3.26 -0.99
CA PHE A 291 -0.85 4.17 0.08
C PHE A 291 -2.24 4.74 -0.18
N VAL A 292 -3.25 3.93 0.09
CA VAL A 292 -4.64 4.37 0.07
C VAL A 292 -5.07 4.71 1.49
N HIS A 293 -5.46 5.96 1.71
CA HIS A 293 -6.00 6.39 2.99
C HIS A 293 -7.50 6.65 2.90
N ILE A 294 -8.22 6.26 3.95
CA ILE A 294 -9.65 6.51 4.04
C ILE A 294 -9.87 7.96 4.50
N VAL A 295 -10.46 8.77 3.64
CA VAL A 295 -10.80 10.18 3.92
C VAL A 295 -12.12 10.28 4.65
N SER A 296 -13.09 9.49 4.26
CA SER A 296 -14.39 9.41 4.94
C SER A 296 -14.97 8.00 4.84
N TRP A 297 -15.73 7.68 5.88
CA TRP A 297 -16.43 6.41 5.98
C TRP A 297 -17.85 6.66 6.52
N ARG A 298 -18.86 6.03 5.95
CA ARG A 298 -20.23 6.06 6.45
C ARG A 298 -21.00 4.81 6.08
N GLU A 299 -21.80 4.34 7.02
CA GLU A 299 -22.86 3.38 6.75
C GLU A 299 -24.13 4.11 6.29
N THR A 300 -24.82 3.56 5.29
CA THR A 300 -26.13 4.01 4.85
C THR A 300 -27.08 2.83 4.89
N GLN A 301 -28.24 3.02 5.53
CA GLN A 301 -29.30 2.01 5.60
C GLN A 301 -30.15 2.00 4.35
#